data_acfb273d136fa057457c65ef9cd56548
#
_entry.id   acfb273d136fa057457c65ef9cd56548
#
_cell.length_a   1.000
_cell.length_b   1.000
_cell.length_c   1.000
_cell.angle_alpha   90.00
_cell.angle_beta   90.00
_cell.angle_gamma   90.00
#
_symmetry.space_group_name_H-M   'P 1'
#
loop_
_entity.id
_entity.type
_entity.pdbx_description
1 polymer ?
#
loop_
_entity_poly.entity_id
_entity_poly.type
_entity_poly.pdbx_seq_one_letter_code
_entity_poly.pdbx_strand_id
1 'polypeptide(L)'
;MSQISCSAQRLQKAKWARQRVKTSGYLLLEVLLAVAVLSISVVMIFRIIQTTLKATADITFLQTQQRKVDGISQLLRRNFESMPQTCTFQTRSVNGSLELIFRSAPFNFSWVTTKANFGTVVIAGRPLPNGRLALSVLQESGDALNSYVDGSNEKKGEWFPLVDDAEQLSWRFFDGQAAKWTSDWPNPATKPSLVELTFKLAGRNHLERCVFRWPMAQTGS
;
A
#
# COMPACT_ATOMS: atom_id res chain seq x y z
N MET A 1 33.81 40.93 89.00
CA MET A 1 32.91 41.13 87.81
C MET A 1 33.36 40.22 86.71
N SER A 2 33.24 38.85 86.77
CA SER A 2 33.78 38.03 85.68
C SER A 2 33.11 36.65 85.51
N GLN A 3 31.87 36.42 85.99
CA GLN A 3 31.18 35.13 85.83
C GLN A 3 29.89 35.13 84.95
N ILE A 4 29.42 36.25 84.43
CA ILE A 4 28.18 36.34 83.70
C ILE A 4 28.36 36.08 82.19
N SER A 5 29.59 36.15 81.68
CA SER A 5 29.86 35.99 80.20
C SER A 5 29.85 34.54 79.71
N CYS A 6 30.04 33.51 80.53
CA CYS A 6 30.21 32.13 80.11
C CYS A 6 28.89 31.38 79.87
N SER A 7 27.80 31.77 80.56
CA SER A 7 26.48 31.12 80.43
C SER A 7 25.75 31.53 79.16
N ALA A 8 25.91 32.76 78.69
CA ALA A 8 25.28 33.25 77.43
C ALA A 8 25.82 32.56 76.19
N GLN A 9 27.11 32.27 76.09
CA GLN A 9 27.72 31.58 74.97
C GLN A 9 27.29 30.08 74.88
N ARG A 10 27.02 29.41 75.95
CA ARG A 10 26.54 28.00 75.96
C ARG A 10 25.09 27.90 75.45
N LEU A 11 24.25 28.84 75.81
CA LEU A 11 22.87 28.88 75.34
C LEU A 11 22.75 29.22 73.81
N GLN A 12 23.64 30.05 73.31
CA GLN A 12 23.69 30.31 71.83
C GLN A 12 24.15 29.10 71.03
N LYS A 13 25.18 28.38 71.50
CA LYS A 13 25.65 27.14 70.82
C LYS A 13 24.56 26.05 70.81
N ALA A 14 23.77 25.91 71.87
CA ALA A 14 22.68 24.93 71.95
C ALA A 14 21.51 25.29 70.97
N LYS A 15 21.22 26.55 70.79
CA LYS A 15 20.22 26.99 69.77
C LYS A 15 20.61 26.68 68.34
N TRP A 16 21.88 26.90 67.99
CA TRP A 16 22.40 26.61 66.65
C TRP A 16 22.44 25.09 66.35
N ALA A 17 22.74 24.25 67.32
CA ALA A 17 22.77 22.81 67.18
C ALA A 17 21.35 22.22 66.96
N ARG A 18 20.31 22.79 67.60
CA ARG A 18 18.92 22.35 67.39
C ARG A 18 18.31 22.78 66.06
N GLN A 19 18.76 23.85 65.46
CA GLN A 19 18.31 24.28 64.15
C GLN A 19 18.84 23.43 62.99
N ARG A 20 20.07 22.86 63.11
CA ARG A 20 20.63 21.98 62.07
C ARG A 20 19.95 20.60 61.97
N VAL A 21 19.33 20.09 63.02
CA VAL A 21 18.68 18.77 62.95
C VAL A 21 17.31 18.79 62.27
N LYS A 22 16.63 19.95 62.20
CA LYS A 22 15.31 20.05 61.54
C LYS A 22 15.38 20.24 60.03
N THR A 23 16.51 20.62 59.43
CA THR A 23 16.63 20.91 58.02
C THR A 23 17.04 19.69 57.16
N SER A 24 17.66 18.65 57.76
CA SER A 24 18.11 17.47 57.01
C SER A 24 16.95 16.57 56.54
N GLY A 25 15.83 16.52 57.28
CA GLY A 25 14.65 15.76 56.85
C GLY A 25 13.87 16.39 55.70
N TYR A 26 13.87 17.72 55.62
CA TYR A 26 13.22 18.46 54.53
C TYR A 26 13.99 18.30 53.21
N LEU A 27 15.33 18.35 53.22
CA LEU A 27 16.15 18.14 52.05
C LEU A 27 15.96 16.76 51.42
N LEU A 28 15.80 15.71 52.23
CA LEU A 28 15.61 14.35 51.74
C LEU A 28 14.25 14.20 51.06
N LEU A 29 13.19 14.80 51.63
CA LEU A 29 11.84 14.80 51.05
C LEU A 29 11.78 15.60 49.73
N GLU A 30 12.48 16.73 49.65
CA GLU A 30 12.58 17.56 48.47
C GLU A 30 13.27 16.82 47.29
N VAL A 31 14.37 16.12 47.59
CA VAL A 31 15.08 15.29 46.59
C VAL A 31 14.20 14.14 46.10
N LEU A 32 13.49 13.45 47.00
CA LEU A 32 12.59 12.38 46.64
C LEU A 32 11.44 12.89 45.75
N LEU A 33 10.88 14.05 46.08
CA LEU A 33 9.81 14.66 45.28
C LEU A 33 10.34 15.09 43.89
N ALA A 34 11.54 15.68 43.83
CA ALA A 34 12.16 16.06 42.55
C ALA A 34 12.44 14.84 41.68
N VAL A 35 12.95 13.73 42.24
CA VAL A 35 13.16 12.48 41.49
C VAL A 35 11.83 11.87 41.03
N ALA A 36 10.79 11.90 41.86
CA ALA A 36 9.47 11.42 41.47
C ALA A 36 8.90 12.21 40.29
N VAL A 37 8.94 13.55 40.33
CA VAL A 37 8.47 14.42 39.23
C VAL A 37 9.31 14.18 37.99
N LEU A 38 10.62 14.08 38.10
CA LEU A 38 11.50 13.77 36.99
C LEU A 38 11.15 12.42 36.35
N SER A 39 10.94 11.39 37.17
CA SER A 39 10.58 10.06 36.66
C SER A 39 9.26 10.05 35.91
N ILE A 40 8.23 10.75 36.42
CA ILE A 40 6.95 10.90 35.71
C ILE A 40 7.14 11.63 34.39
N SER A 41 7.93 12.70 34.38
CA SER A 41 8.22 13.48 33.17
C SER A 41 8.92 12.63 32.09
N VAL A 42 9.91 11.83 32.47
CA VAL A 42 10.61 10.90 31.56
C VAL A 42 9.65 9.87 30.99
N VAL A 43 8.77 9.27 31.82
CA VAL A 43 7.76 8.31 31.34
C VAL A 43 6.79 8.95 30.36
N MET A 44 6.34 10.18 30.62
CA MET A 44 5.45 10.91 29.70
C MET A 44 6.13 11.19 28.35
N ILE A 45 7.36 11.67 28.37
CA ILE A 45 8.14 11.90 27.13
C ILE A 45 8.29 10.60 26.34
N PHE A 46 8.63 9.50 27.01
CA PHE A 46 8.78 8.21 26.35
C PHE A 46 7.49 7.72 25.71
N ARG A 47 6.33 7.90 26.36
CA ARG A 47 5.02 7.59 25.79
C ARG A 47 4.70 8.44 24.54
N ILE A 48 5.01 9.74 24.59
CA ILE A 48 4.82 10.62 23.44
C ILE A 48 5.67 10.15 22.26
N ILE A 49 6.93 9.83 22.49
CA ILE A 49 7.82 9.31 21.44
C ILE A 49 7.26 8.02 20.83
N GLN A 50 6.84 7.05 21.66
CA GLN A 50 6.29 5.79 21.18
C GLN A 50 5.02 5.98 20.34
N THR A 51 4.09 6.83 20.81
CA THR A 51 2.86 7.12 20.04
C THR A 51 3.15 7.81 18.72
N THR A 52 4.10 8.74 18.70
CA THR A 52 4.53 9.44 17.47
C THR A 52 5.18 8.47 16.48
N LEU A 53 6.05 7.57 16.94
CA LEU A 53 6.69 6.57 16.08
C LEU A 53 5.66 5.62 15.45
N LYS A 54 4.68 5.14 16.23
CA LYS A 54 3.59 4.31 15.72
C LYS A 54 2.77 5.07 14.66
N ALA A 55 2.34 6.28 14.97
CA ALA A 55 1.57 7.10 14.03
C ALA A 55 2.35 7.34 12.71
N THR A 56 3.65 7.60 12.79
CA THR A 56 4.50 7.78 11.62
C THR A 56 4.61 6.50 10.79
N ALA A 57 4.77 5.34 11.44
CA ALA A 57 4.82 4.05 10.76
C ALA A 57 3.50 3.75 10.02
N ASP A 58 2.36 4.00 10.67
CA ASP A 58 1.03 3.80 10.08
C ASP A 58 0.81 4.72 8.87
N ILE A 59 1.17 5.99 8.98
CA ILE A 59 1.09 6.96 7.86
C ILE A 59 1.97 6.51 6.70
N THR A 60 3.22 6.11 6.97
CA THR A 60 4.15 5.66 5.93
C THR A 60 3.63 4.42 5.22
N PHE A 61 3.07 3.47 5.96
CA PHE A 61 2.44 2.28 5.40
C PHE A 61 1.28 2.64 4.47
N LEU A 62 0.34 3.50 4.92
CA LEU A 62 -0.80 3.94 4.12
C LEU A 62 -0.38 4.69 2.85
N GLN A 63 0.63 5.57 2.96
CA GLN A 63 1.18 6.29 1.81
C GLN A 63 1.81 5.34 0.78
N THR A 64 2.53 4.32 1.25
CA THR A 64 3.15 3.33 0.35
C THR A 64 2.08 2.52 -0.39
N GLN A 65 1.03 2.11 0.30
CA GLN A 65 -0.11 1.42 -0.31
C GLN A 65 -0.83 2.32 -1.32
N GLN A 66 -1.03 3.60 -1.02
CA GLN A 66 -1.66 4.53 -1.95
C GLN A 66 -0.81 4.72 -3.22
N ARG A 67 0.50 4.89 -3.07
CA ARG A 67 1.41 5.00 -4.22
C ARG A 67 1.39 3.76 -5.12
N LYS A 68 1.27 2.55 -4.54
CA LYS A 68 1.09 1.31 -5.32
C LYS A 68 -0.18 1.35 -6.16
N VAL A 69 -1.31 1.71 -5.56
CA VAL A 69 -2.62 1.83 -6.25
C VAL A 69 -2.55 2.85 -7.39
N ASP A 70 -2.03 4.05 -7.09
CA ASP A 70 -1.92 5.12 -8.06
C ASP A 70 -0.99 4.74 -9.22
N GLY A 71 0.14 4.12 -8.92
CA GLY A 71 1.11 3.64 -9.90
C GLY A 71 0.50 2.61 -10.86
N ILE A 72 -0.24 1.63 -10.33
CA ILE A 72 -0.91 0.61 -11.13
C ILE A 72 -2.02 1.22 -11.97
N SER A 73 -2.84 2.08 -11.38
CA SER A 73 -3.92 2.77 -12.09
C SER A 73 -3.39 3.60 -13.25
N GLN A 74 -2.30 4.34 -13.05
CA GLN A 74 -1.66 5.13 -14.10
C GLN A 74 -1.02 4.25 -15.17
N LEU A 75 -0.36 3.16 -14.78
CA LEU A 75 0.26 2.21 -15.70
C LEU A 75 -0.79 1.58 -16.62
N LEU A 76 -1.86 1.03 -16.03
CA LEU A 76 -2.94 0.43 -16.80
C LEU A 76 -3.64 1.47 -17.68
N ARG A 77 -3.93 2.66 -17.16
CA ARG A 77 -4.55 3.74 -17.93
C ARG A 77 -3.76 4.08 -19.17
N ARG A 78 -2.45 4.32 -19.05
CA ARG A 78 -1.57 4.61 -20.19
C ARG A 78 -1.61 3.49 -21.22
N ASN A 79 -1.55 2.24 -20.77
CA ASN A 79 -1.59 1.10 -21.67
C ASN A 79 -2.95 0.97 -22.39
N PHE A 80 -4.06 1.13 -21.67
CA PHE A 80 -5.40 1.09 -22.28
C PHE A 80 -5.63 2.24 -23.27
N GLU A 81 -5.24 3.46 -22.90
CA GLU A 81 -5.39 4.65 -23.76
C GLU A 81 -4.51 4.60 -25.02
N SER A 82 -3.37 3.90 -24.96
CA SER A 82 -2.44 3.74 -26.10
C SER A 82 -2.75 2.54 -26.98
N MET A 83 -3.85 1.80 -26.74
CA MET A 83 -4.20 0.62 -27.53
C MET A 83 -4.50 0.97 -28.98
N PRO A 84 -3.83 0.31 -29.94
CA PRO A 84 -4.12 0.51 -31.36
C PRO A 84 -5.48 -0.08 -31.73
N GLN A 85 -6.05 0.43 -32.81
CA GLN A 85 -7.31 -0.09 -33.33
C GLN A 85 -7.20 -1.55 -33.83
N THR A 86 -6.01 -1.98 -34.21
CA THR A 86 -5.71 -3.34 -34.67
C THR A 86 -5.62 -4.34 -33.49
N CYS A 87 -5.52 -3.88 -32.26
CA CYS A 87 -5.50 -4.75 -31.08
C CYS A 87 -6.86 -5.48 -30.97
N THR A 88 -6.83 -6.80 -30.81
CA THR A 88 -8.02 -7.59 -30.47
C THR A 88 -8.04 -7.84 -28.96
N PHE A 89 -9.23 -7.87 -28.40
CA PHE A 89 -9.47 -8.06 -26.98
C PHE A 89 -10.53 -9.13 -26.76
N GLN A 90 -10.25 -10.06 -25.86
CA GLN A 90 -11.23 -11.04 -25.40
C GLN A 90 -10.95 -11.44 -23.95
N THR A 91 -11.93 -11.97 -23.29
CA THR A 91 -11.79 -12.56 -21.96
C THR A 91 -11.97 -14.06 -22.01
N ARG A 92 -11.29 -14.77 -21.12
CA ARG A 92 -11.43 -16.20 -20.90
C ARG A 92 -11.46 -16.49 -19.41
N SER A 93 -12.34 -17.39 -18.99
CA SER A 93 -12.35 -17.88 -17.61
C SER A 93 -11.50 -19.14 -17.51
N VAL A 94 -10.49 -19.12 -16.62
CA VAL A 94 -9.59 -20.25 -16.36
C VAL A 94 -9.53 -20.47 -14.85
N ASN A 95 -9.90 -21.66 -14.40
CA ASN A 95 -9.89 -22.01 -12.97
C ASN A 95 -10.61 -20.99 -12.06
N GLY A 96 -11.71 -20.41 -12.53
CA GLY A 96 -12.48 -19.39 -11.79
C GLY A 96 -11.87 -18.00 -11.79
N SER A 97 -10.73 -17.79 -12.45
CA SER A 97 -10.12 -16.48 -12.67
C SER A 97 -10.39 -15.99 -14.09
N LEU A 98 -10.68 -14.69 -14.23
CA LEU A 98 -10.87 -14.07 -15.52
C LEU A 98 -9.51 -13.60 -16.07
N GLU A 99 -9.16 -14.09 -17.24
CA GLU A 99 -8.01 -13.67 -18.02
C GLU A 99 -8.44 -12.66 -19.09
N LEU A 100 -7.74 -11.53 -19.16
CA LEU A 100 -7.88 -10.52 -20.20
C LEU A 100 -6.77 -10.76 -21.22
N ILE A 101 -7.14 -11.05 -22.45
CA ILE A 101 -6.22 -11.41 -23.53
C ILE A 101 -6.24 -10.29 -24.56
N PHE A 102 -5.06 -9.71 -24.81
CA PHE A 102 -4.82 -8.66 -25.79
C PHE A 102 -3.86 -9.19 -26.85
N ARG A 103 -4.27 -9.18 -28.11
CA ARG A 103 -3.40 -9.57 -29.22
C ARG A 103 -3.02 -8.33 -30.03
N SER A 104 -1.78 -8.28 -30.53
CA SER A 104 -1.22 -7.12 -31.20
C SER A 104 -1.25 -5.85 -30.35
N ALA A 105 -0.96 -6.01 -29.06
CA ALA A 105 -0.96 -4.93 -28.08
C ALA A 105 0.47 -4.44 -27.80
N PRO A 106 0.71 -3.13 -27.84
CA PRO A 106 1.98 -2.54 -27.46
C PRO A 106 2.00 -2.23 -25.96
N PHE A 107 1.79 -3.24 -25.10
CA PHE A 107 1.93 -3.03 -23.66
C PHE A 107 3.38 -2.71 -23.31
N ASN A 108 3.65 -1.48 -22.98
CA ASN A 108 4.93 -1.03 -22.48
C ASN A 108 4.98 -1.12 -20.95
N PHE A 109 5.19 -2.33 -20.43
CA PHE A 109 5.68 -2.49 -19.07
C PHE A 109 7.18 -2.22 -19.13
N SER A 110 7.62 -1.07 -18.62
CA SER A 110 8.98 -0.53 -18.79
C SER A 110 10.10 -1.41 -18.20
N TRP A 111 9.76 -2.41 -17.40
CA TRP A 111 10.71 -3.38 -16.85
C TRP A 111 10.91 -4.63 -17.71
N VAL A 112 10.12 -4.84 -18.74
CA VAL A 112 10.30 -5.95 -19.67
C VAL A 112 11.27 -5.52 -20.76
N THR A 113 12.49 -6.04 -20.72
CA THR A 113 13.54 -5.72 -21.69
C THR A 113 13.33 -6.33 -23.07
N THR A 114 12.28 -7.10 -23.27
CA THR A 114 11.97 -7.73 -24.55
C THR A 114 11.46 -6.68 -25.52
N LYS A 115 12.18 -6.50 -26.61
CA LYS A 115 11.83 -5.59 -27.72
C LYS A 115 10.61 -6.09 -28.53
N ALA A 116 9.53 -6.46 -27.87
CA ALA A 116 8.31 -6.87 -28.57
C ALA A 116 7.51 -5.60 -28.91
N ASN A 117 7.68 -5.11 -30.10
CA ASN A 117 6.91 -3.96 -30.58
C ASN A 117 5.40 -4.25 -30.58
N PHE A 118 4.99 -5.48 -30.80
CA PHE A 118 3.60 -5.96 -30.72
C PHE A 118 3.62 -7.43 -30.34
N GLY A 119 2.83 -7.79 -29.36
CA GLY A 119 2.74 -9.15 -28.86
C GLY A 119 1.37 -9.47 -28.26
N THR A 120 1.25 -10.67 -27.75
CA THR A 120 0.09 -11.05 -26.96
C THR A 120 0.40 -10.79 -25.49
N VAL A 121 -0.53 -10.15 -24.82
CA VAL A 121 -0.46 -9.86 -23.38
C VAL A 121 -1.68 -10.47 -22.70
N VAL A 122 -1.45 -11.17 -21.60
CA VAL A 122 -2.50 -11.70 -20.74
C VAL A 122 -2.41 -11.04 -19.38
N ILE A 123 -3.52 -10.50 -18.91
CA ILE A 123 -3.65 -9.95 -17.56
C ILE A 123 -4.62 -10.84 -16.78
N ALA A 124 -4.21 -11.33 -15.62
CA ALA A 124 -5.03 -12.23 -14.81
C ALA A 124 -4.82 -12.02 -13.31
N GLY A 125 -5.88 -12.33 -12.55
CA GLY A 125 -5.79 -12.51 -11.11
C GLY A 125 -5.31 -13.92 -10.79
N ARG A 126 -4.11 -14.09 -10.25
CA ARG A 126 -3.56 -15.41 -9.93
C ARG A 126 -3.57 -15.67 -8.43
N PRO A 127 -4.00 -16.87 -7.99
CA PRO A 127 -3.94 -17.22 -6.59
C PRO A 127 -2.50 -17.37 -6.12
N LEU A 128 -2.20 -16.80 -4.96
CA LEU A 128 -0.94 -16.93 -4.25
C LEU A 128 -1.03 -18.05 -3.19
N PRO A 129 0.10 -18.64 -2.76
CA PRO A 129 0.10 -19.67 -1.71
C PRO A 129 -0.50 -19.23 -0.37
N ASN A 130 -0.53 -17.93 -0.10
CA ASN A 130 -1.12 -17.33 1.11
C ASN A 130 -2.65 -17.11 1.01
N GLY A 131 -3.31 -17.62 -0.02
CA GLY A 131 -4.76 -17.46 -0.26
C GLY A 131 -5.17 -16.08 -0.80
N ARG A 132 -4.22 -15.20 -1.09
CA ARG A 132 -4.44 -13.90 -1.73
C ARG A 132 -4.35 -14.00 -3.24
N LEU A 133 -4.66 -12.90 -3.92
CA LEU A 133 -4.59 -12.78 -5.37
C LEU A 133 -3.46 -11.84 -5.76
N ALA A 134 -2.74 -12.21 -6.83
CA ALA A 134 -1.84 -11.31 -7.52
C ALA A 134 -2.46 -10.89 -8.85
N LEU A 135 -2.58 -9.59 -9.10
CA LEU A 135 -2.80 -9.11 -10.47
C LEU A 135 -1.50 -9.26 -11.22
N SER A 136 -1.45 -10.16 -12.18
CA SER A 136 -0.22 -10.51 -12.90
C SER A 136 -0.38 -10.34 -14.39
N VAL A 137 0.73 -10.07 -15.04
CA VAL A 137 0.85 -9.91 -16.49
C VAL A 137 1.78 -10.97 -17.04
N LEU A 138 1.36 -11.60 -18.11
CA LEU A 138 2.20 -12.44 -18.97
C LEU A 138 2.33 -11.73 -20.32
N GLN A 139 3.55 -11.43 -20.72
CA GLN A 139 3.86 -10.84 -22.01
C GLN A 139 4.85 -11.71 -22.75
N GLU A 140 4.51 -12.08 -23.97
CA GLU A 140 5.38 -12.86 -24.83
C GLU A 140 5.34 -12.35 -26.28
N SER A 141 6.48 -12.33 -26.93
CA SER A 141 6.58 -11.93 -28.34
C SER A 141 6.40 -13.15 -29.25
N GLY A 142 5.62 -12.99 -30.31
CA GLY A 142 5.46 -14.01 -31.36
C GLY A 142 4.40 -15.06 -31.08
N ASP A 143 4.49 -16.19 -31.79
CA ASP A 143 3.46 -17.24 -31.81
C ASP A 143 3.41 -18.12 -30.54
N ALA A 144 4.39 -17.98 -29.67
CA ALA A 144 4.52 -18.82 -28.49
C ALA A 144 3.32 -18.66 -27.51
N LEU A 145 2.77 -17.45 -27.41
CA LEU A 145 1.60 -17.20 -26.55
C LEU A 145 0.28 -17.55 -27.24
N ASN A 146 0.24 -17.60 -28.56
CA ASN A 146 -0.95 -18.02 -29.28
C ASN A 146 -1.30 -19.48 -28.93
N SER A 147 -0.32 -20.36 -28.77
CA SER A 147 -0.54 -21.75 -28.34
C SER A 147 -1.06 -21.87 -26.90
N TYR A 148 -0.69 -20.95 -26.00
CA TYR A 148 -1.25 -20.87 -24.65
C TYR A 148 -2.72 -20.44 -24.68
N VAL A 149 -3.04 -19.40 -25.47
CA VAL A 149 -4.41 -18.88 -25.61
C VAL A 149 -5.33 -19.90 -26.25
N ASP A 150 -4.83 -20.66 -27.22
CA ASP A 150 -5.60 -21.69 -27.94
C ASP A 150 -5.74 -23.01 -27.15
N GLY A 151 -5.21 -23.06 -25.91
CA GLY A 151 -5.37 -24.20 -25.01
C GLY A 151 -4.48 -25.40 -25.30
N SER A 152 -3.54 -25.29 -26.26
CA SER A 152 -2.73 -26.40 -26.72
C SER A 152 -1.48 -26.69 -25.89
N ASN A 153 -1.07 -25.78 -25.00
CA ASN A 153 0.08 -25.97 -24.10
C ASN A 153 -0.05 -25.15 -22.81
N GLU A 154 0.12 -25.81 -21.66
CA GLU A 154 0.42 -25.14 -20.37
C GLU A 154 1.88 -24.63 -20.40
N LYS A 155 2.18 -23.67 -21.24
CA LYS A 155 3.48 -23.03 -21.18
C LYS A 155 3.58 -22.21 -19.90
N LYS A 156 4.56 -22.56 -19.07
CA LYS A 156 5.00 -21.77 -17.92
C LYS A 156 5.69 -20.49 -18.42
N GLY A 157 4.92 -19.54 -18.93
CA GLY A 157 5.42 -18.19 -19.14
C GLY A 157 5.73 -17.54 -17.79
N GLU A 158 6.69 -16.63 -17.78
CA GLU A 158 7.03 -15.88 -16.59
C GLU A 158 5.97 -14.81 -16.35
N TRP A 159 5.24 -14.96 -15.25
CA TRP A 159 4.22 -14.03 -14.84
C TRP A 159 4.81 -12.93 -13.96
N PHE A 160 4.62 -11.69 -14.35
CA PHE A 160 5.06 -10.52 -13.60
C PHE A 160 3.93 -9.99 -12.72
N PRO A 161 4.05 -10.01 -11.39
CA PRO A 161 3.03 -9.45 -10.52
C PRO A 161 3.06 -7.93 -10.58
N LEU A 162 1.90 -7.32 -10.86
CA LEU A 162 1.65 -5.88 -10.75
C LEU A 162 1.20 -5.53 -9.33
N VAL A 163 0.37 -6.39 -8.75
CA VAL A 163 -0.12 -6.33 -7.37
C VAL A 163 0.02 -7.72 -6.78
N ASP A 164 0.61 -7.84 -5.63
CA ASP A 164 0.92 -9.11 -4.98
C ASP A 164 0.10 -9.39 -3.71
N ASP A 165 -0.88 -8.55 -3.40
CA ASP A 165 -1.51 -8.54 -2.08
C ASP A 165 -2.99 -8.16 -2.14
N ALA A 166 -3.72 -8.65 -3.15
CA ALA A 166 -5.15 -8.41 -3.29
C ALA A 166 -5.97 -9.50 -2.59
N GLU A 167 -6.98 -9.09 -1.82
CA GLU A 167 -8.00 -9.97 -1.24
C GLU A 167 -9.11 -10.28 -2.23
N GLN A 168 -9.43 -9.29 -3.06
CA GLN A 168 -10.46 -9.39 -4.10
C GLN A 168 -9.96 -8.70 -5.37
N LEU A 169 -10.35 -9.24 -6.52
CA LEU A 169 -10.05 -8.68 -7.82
C LEU A 169 -11.18 -9.06 -8.79
N SER A 170 -11.75 -8.05 -9.47
CA SER A 170 -12.81 -8.28 -10.44
C SER A 170 -12.72 -7.28 -11.59
N TRP A 171 -13.19 -7.71 -12.74
CA TRP A 171 -13.27 -6.90 -13.94
C TRP A 171 -14.70 -6.75 -14.40
N ARG A 172 -15.04 -5.61 -14.97
CA ARG A 172 -16.29 -5.38 -15.69
C ARG A 172 -16.02 -4.59 -16.95
N PHE A 173 -16.84 -4.80 -17.95
CA PHE A 173 -16.71 -4.24 -19.28
C PHE A 173 -18.00 -3.51 -19.64
N PHE A 174 -17.88 -2.27 -20.11
CA PHE A 174 -19.04 -1.50 -20.54
C PHE A 174 -19.22 -1.63 -22.05
N ASP A 175 -20.37 -2.19 -22.43
CA ASP A 175 -20.82 -2.22 -23.81
C ASP A 175 -21.50 -0.89 -24.14
N GLY A 176 -20.82 -0.06 -24.98
CA GLY A 176 -21.36 1.24 -25.39
C GLY A 176 -22.57 1.14 -26.31
N GLN A 177 -22.79 0.00 -26.99
CA GLN A 177 -23.96 -0.19 -27.85
C GLN A 177 -25.18 -0.64 -27.02
N ALA A 178 -24.97 -1.61 -26.14
CA ALA A 178 -26.05 -2.11 -25.27
C ALA A 178 -26.25 -1.25 -24.00
N ALA A 179 -25.41 -0.25 -23.76
CA ALA A 179 -25.39 0.64 -22.59
C ALA A 179 -25.43 -0.11 -21.26
N LYS A 180 -24.72 -1.25 -21.16
CA LYS A 180 -24.70 -2.09 -19.97
C LYS A 180 -23.30 -2.58 -19.60
N TRP A 181 -23.12 -2.90 -18.31
CA TRP A 181 -21.93 -3.56 -17.80
C TRP A 181 -22.06 -5.08 -17.85
N THR A 182 -20.98 -5.76 -18.31
CA THR A 182 -20.86 -7.22 -18.34
C THR A 182 -19.64 -7.66 -17.56
N SER A 183 -19.65 -8.87 -17.05
CA SER A 183 -18.53 -9.47 -16.29
C SER A 183 -17.50 -10.16 -17.20
N ASP A 184 -17.83 -10.37 -18.46
CA ASP A 184 -17.01 -11.04 -19.46
C ASP A 184 -17.12 -10.37 -20.81
N TRP A 185 -16.16 -10.63 -21.71
CA TRP A 185 -16.12 -10.12 -23.08
C TRP A 185 -15.59 -11.18 -24.04
N PRO A 186 -16.42 -12.17 -24.39
CA PRO A 186 -15.98 -13.32 -25.18
C PRO A 186 -15.77 -13.01 -26.66
N ASN A 187 -16.41 -11.96 -27.20
CA ASN A 187 -16.34 -11.63 -28.62
C ASN A 187 -15.13 -10.75 -28.97
N PRO A 188 -14.10 -11.27 -29.67
CA PRO A 188 -12.92 -10.52 -30.03
C PRO A 188 -13.15 -9.48 -31.16
N ALA A 189 -14.27 -9.57 -31.88
CA ALA A 189 -14.60 -8.65 -32.96
C ALA A 189 -15.08 -7.28 -32.46
N THR A 190 -15.53 -7.20 -31.23
CA THR A 190 -16.00 -5.98 -30.60
C THR A 190 -15.07 -5.57 -29.44
N LYS A 191 -15.16 -4.30 -29.05
CA LYS A 191 -14.34 -3.76 -27.95
C LYS A 191 -15.23 -3.07 -26.94
N PRO A 192 -14.94 -3.22 -25.62
CA PRO A 192 -15.66 -2.48 -24.61
C PRO A 192 -15.30 -0.99 -24.69
N SER A 193 -16.27 -0.12 -24.44
CA SER A 193 -16.02 1.32 -24.37
C SER A 193 -15.25 1.70 -23.11
N LEU A 194 -15.52 1.00 -22.00
CA LEU A 194 -14.84 1.15 -20.73
C LEU A 194 -14.50 -0.21 -20.14
N VAL A 195 -13.37 -0.26 -19.46
CA VAL A 195 -12.93 -1.41 -18.66
C VAL A 195 -12.80 -0.96 -17.21
N GLU A 196 -13.44 -1.67 -16.31
CA GLU A 196 -13.37 -1.39 -14.88
C GLU A 196 -12.63 -2.51 -14.16
N LEU A 197 -11.62 -2.13 -13.39
CA LEU A 197 -10.94 -2.99 -12.44
C LEU A 197 -11.36 -2.58 -11.03
N THR A 198 -11.88 -3.52 -10.28
CA THR A 198 -12.15 -3.35 -8.85
C THR A 198 -11.29 -4.33 -8.06
N PHE A 199 -10.56 -3.84 -7.07
CA PHE A 199 -9.72 -4.69 -6.22
C PHE A 199 -9.67 -4.17 -4.79
N LYS A 200 -9.38 -5.07 -3.85
CA LYS A 200 -9.17 -4.76 -2.44
C LYS A 200 -7.80 -5.26 -2.04
N LEU A 201 -6.94 -4.36 -1.58
CA LEU A 201 -5.64 -4.72 -1.01
C LEU A 201 -5.78 -5.20 0.43
N ALA A 202 -4.92 -6.12 0.84
CA ALA A 202 -4.86 -6.58 2.21
C ALA A 202 -4.55 -5.42 3.16
N GLY A 203 -5.25 -5.41 4.29
CA GLY A 203 -5.14 -4.34 5.27
C GLY A 203 -5.88 -3.05 4.93
N ARG A 204 -6.61 -3.00 3.81
CA ARG A 204 -7.53 -1.91 3.48
C ARG A 204 -8.98 -2.31 3.64
N ASN A 205 -9.79 -1.40 4.18
CA ASN A 205 -11.22 -1.64 4.39
C ASN A 205 -12.10 -1.21 3.20
N HIS A 206 -11.53 -0.62 2.16
CA HIS A 206 -12.28 -0.14 1.00
C HIS A 206 -11.82 -0.82 -0.29
N LEU A 207 -12.77 -0.90 -1.24
CA LEU A 207 -12.52 -1.35 -2.60
C LEU A 207 -11.98 -0.18 -3.43
N GLU A 208 -10.88 -0.41 -4.10
CA GLU A 208 -10.35 0.50 -5.11
C GLU A 208 -11.04 0.22 -6.44
N ARG A 209 -11.43 1.27 -7.13
CA ARG A 209 -12.12 1.18 -8.41
C ARG A 209 -11.42 2.03 -9.44
N CYS A 210 -10.93 1.40 -10.49
CA CYS A 210 -10.23 2.04 -11.60
C CYS A 210 -11.03 1.82 -12.89
N VAL A 211 -11.33 2.90 -13.61
CA VAL A 211 -12.02 2.84 -14.90
C VAL A 211 -11.06 3.34 -15.99
N PHE A 212 -10.94 2.54 -17.03
CA PHE A 212 -10.09 2.79 -18.19
C PHE A 212 -10.94 2.95 -19.42
N ARG A 213 -10.64 3.97 -20.22
CA ARG A 213 -11.31 4.19 -21.50
C ARG A 213 -10.58 3.43 -22.60
N TRP A 214 -11.33 2.71 -23.42
CA TRP A 214 -10.79 2.16 -24.65
C TRP A 214 -10.84 3.23 -25.75
N PRO A 215 -9.75 3.43 -26.53
CA PRO A 215 -9.78 4.37 -27.64
C PRO A 215 -10.78 3.88 -28.70
N MET A 216 -11.83 4.63 -28.90
CA MET A 216 -12.76 4.36 -30.01
C MET A 216 -12.15 4.84 -31.32
N ALA A 217 -12.46 4.13 -32.42
CA ALA A 217 -12.16 4.65 -33.76
C ALA A 217 -12.80 6.03 -33.85
N GLN A 218 -12.01 7.06 -34.19
CA GLN A 218 -12.58 8.31 -34.64
C GLN A 218 -13.30 7.98 -35.94
N THR A 219 -14.62 7.92 -35.92
CA THR A 219 -15.42 7.96 -37.12
C THR A 219 -15.14 9.31 -37.74
N GLY A 220 -14.25 9.32 -38.77
CA GLY A 220 -13.94 10.51 -39.52
C GLY A 220 -15.26 11.05 -40.07
N SER A 221 -15.56 12.28 -39.71
CA SER A 221 -16.57 13.13 -40.32
C SER A 221 -16.12 13.60 -41.66
#